data_f9b63c8734a023e1646490193ab7de6c
#
_entry.id   f9b63c8734a023e1646490193ab7de6c
#
_cell.length_a   1.000
_cell.length_b   1.000
_cell.length_c   1.000
_cell.angle_alpha   90.00
_cell.angle_beta   90.00
_cell.angle_gamma   90.00
#
_symmetry.space_group_name_H-M   'P 1'
#
loop_
_entity.id
_entity.type
_entity.pdbx_description
1 polymer ?
#
loop_
_entity_poly.entity_id
_entity_poly.type
_entity_poly.pdbx_seq_one_letter_code
_entity_poly.pdbx_strand_id
1 'polypeptide(L)'
;MIPYSKLNSHGNDFILVENDGTKPSLSIDQIKYYSKREVIGCDQFFIINTSNIENIVCDVFNQDGTKACQCGNGLRATMLYLNKKYNLKRARLVVCNQVYQAEYDNELISVNMGSPMYVDKIDRLNESKYSIEKDGLVVTLDELDSDLEFSFIPLSIGNDHCVVFSPESINYK
;
A
#
# COMPACT_ATOMS: atom_id res chain seq x y z
N MET A 1 3.79 -18.03 -21.16
CA MET A 1 4.49 -16.96 -20.39
C MET A 1 3.45 -15.87 -20.11
N ILE A 2 3.30 -15.45 -18.86
CA ILE A 2 2.33 -14.41 -18.50
C ILE A 2 3.04 -13.06 -18.65
N PRO A 3 2.53 -12.14 -19.47
CA PRO A 3 3.10 -10.82 -19.61
C PRO A 3 2.92 -10.03 -18.31
N TYR A 4 3.97 -9.36 -17.87
CA TYR A 4 3.95 -8.52 -16.68
C TYR A 4 4.71 -7.22 -16.91
N SER A 5 4.45 -6.24 -16.08
CA SER A 5 5.22 -5.01 -15.97
C SER A 5 5.90 -4.93 -14.63
N LYS A 6 7.17 -4.54 -14.60
CA LYS A 6 7.90 -4.22 -13.38
C LYS A 6 7.80 -2.72 -13.16
N LEU A 7 7.30 -2.32 -11.99
CA LEU A 7 7.03 -0.93 -11.64
C LEU A 7 7.76 -0.55 -10.36
N ASN A 8 8.01 0.73 -10.16
CA ASN A 8 8.57 1.27 -8.93
C ASN A 8 7.90 2.61 -8.58
N SER A 9 7.67 2.82 -7.30
CA SER A 9 7.20 4.09 -6.77
C SER A 9 7.80 4.32 -5.39
N HIS A 10 8.64 5.35 -5.26
CA HIS A 10 9.28 5.75 -4.00
C HIS A 10 10.07 4.61 -3.31
N GLY A 11 10.78 3.82 -4.10
CA GLY A 11 11.58 2.70 -3.59
C GLY A 11 10.82 1.37 -3.48
N ASN A 12 9.49 1.37 -3.36
CA ASN A 12 8.71 0.13 -3.45
C ASN A 12 8.60 -0.34 -4.89
N ASP A 13 8.79 -1.62 -5.10
CA ASP A 13 8.72 -2.23 -6.42
C ASP A 13 7.57 -3.23 -6.53
N PHE A 14 6.99 -3.27 -7.72
CA PHE A 14 5.77 -4.02 -7.99
C PHE A 14 5.91 -4.87 -9.24
N ILE A 15 5.29 -6.06 -9.21
CA ILE A 15 4.94 -6.80 -10.41
C ILE A 15 3.47 -6.52 -10.69
N LEU A 16 3.16 -6.04 -11.89
CA LEU A 16 1.79 -5.83 -12.33
C LEU A 16 1.48 -6.77 -13.48
N VAL A 17 0.44 -7.58 -13.31
CA VAL A 17 -0.15 -8.43 -14.32
C VAL A 17 -1.53 -7.90 -14.67
N GLU A 18 -1.77 -7.72 -15.96
CA GLU A 18 -3.08 -7.35 -16.44
C GLU A 18 -3.88 -8.58 -16.84
N ASN A 19 -5.10 -8.68 -16.32
CA ASN A 19 -6.07 -9.68 -16.68
C ASN A 19 -7.30 -8.98 -17.29
N ASP A 20 -7.54 -9.21 -18.55
CA ASP A 20 -8.70 -8.71 -19.30
C ASP A 20 -9.90 -9.65 -19.23
N GLY A 21 -9.84 -10.65 -18.36
CA GLY A 21 -10.87 -11.70 -18.21
C GLY A 21 -10.68 -12.87 -19.17
N THR A 22 -9.76 -12.80 -20.11
CA THR A 22 -9.50 -13.89 -21.08
C THR A 22 -8.42 -14.86 -20.63
N LYS A 23 -7.64 -14.50 -19.61
CA LYS A 23 -6.53 -15.30 -19.10
C LYS A 23 -6.87 -16.00 -17.79
N PRO A 24 -6.33 -17.21 -17.55
CA PRO A 24 -6.49 -17.85 -16.26
C PRO A 24 -5.88 -17.01 -15.16
N SER A 25 -6.54 -16.99 -14.00
CA SER A 25 -6.02 -16.34 -12.80
C SER A 25 -4.75 -17.04 -12.32
N LEU A 26 -3.78 -16.25 -11.81
CA LEU A 26 -2.61 -16.80 -11.13
C LEU A 26 -3.02 -17.44 -9.80
N SER A 27 -2.44 -18.60 -9.50
CA SER A 27 -2.56 -19.19 -8.17
C SER A 27 -1.72 -18.42 -7.15
N ILE A 28 -2.08 -18.54 -5.88
CA ILE A 28 -1.30 -17.94 -4.77
C ILE A 28 0.16 -18.46 -4.78
N ASP A 29 0.37 -19.73 -5.09
CA ASP A 29 1.73 -20.30 -5.16
C ASP A 29 2.55 -19.69 -6.30
N GLN A 30 1.92 -19.38 -7.44
CA GLN A 30 2.58 -18.67 -8.54
C GLN A 30 2.92 -17.23 -8.15
N ILE A 31 2.00 -16.53 -7.46
CA ILE A 31 2.25 -15.19 -6.94
C ILE A 31 3.45 -15.21 -5.99
N LYS A 32 3.47 -16.10 -5.00
CA LYS A 32 4.60 -16.30 -4.07
C LYS A 32 5.90 -16.58 -4.81
N TYR A 33 5.85 -17.47 -5.81
CA TYR A 33 7.03 -17.84 -6.58
C TYR A 33 7.63 -16.65 -7.32
N TYR A 34 6.80 -15.89 -8.06
CA TYR A 34 7.28 -14.74 -8.82
C TYR A 34 7.68 -13.56 -7.94
N SER A 35 7.13 -13.45 -6.74
CA SER A 35 7.48 -12.39 -5.78
C SER A 35 8.85 -12.58 -5.14
N LYS A 36 9.44 -13.80 -5.20
CA LYS A 36 10.78 -14.06 -4.67
C LYS A 36 11.85 -13.25 -5.41
N ARG A 37 12.78 -12.65 -4.66
CA ARG A 37 13.86 -11.82 -5.22
C ARG A 37 14.80 -12.59 -6.16
N GLU A 38 14.93 -13.89 -5.97
CA GLU A 38 15.72 -14.78 -6.82
C GLU A 38 15.05 -15.12 -8.16
N VAL A 39 13.76 -14.79 -8.32
CA VAL A 39 12.98 -15.05 -9.55
C VAL A 39 12.76 -13.76 -10.32
N ILE A 40 11.73 -12.97 -9.95
CA ILE A 40 11.49 -11.64 -10.48
C ILE A 40 11.61 -10.62 -9.35
N GLY A 41 10.98 -10.94 -8.20
CA GLY A 41 10.99 -10.15 -6.99
C GLY A 41 10.06 -8.93 -7.04
N CYS A 42 9.38 -8.67 -5.94
CA CYS A 42 8.62 -7.43 -5.74
C CYS A 42 8.29 -7.29 -4.25
N ASP A 43 7.98 -6.07 -3.82
CA ASP A 43 7.39 -5.83 -2.50
C ASP A 43 5.92 -6.25 -2.49
N GLN A 44 5.20 -5.97 -3.58
CA GLN A 44 3.82 -6.40 -3.75
C GLN A 44 3.53 -6.77 -5.20
N PHE A 45 2.56 -7.69 -5.36
CA PHE A 45 2.10 -8.20 -6.64
C PHE A 45 0.69 -7.69 -6.93
N PHE A 46 0.50 -7.07 -8.08
CA PHE A 46 -0.77 -6.51 -8.54
C PHE A 46 -1.34 -7.34 -9.69
N ILE A 47 -2.60 -7.71 -9.58
CA ILE A 47 -3.38 -8.22 -10.71
C ILE A 47 -4.49 -7.21 -10.95
N ILE A 48 -4.47 -6.56 -12.12
CA ILE A 48 -5.50 -5.58 -12.48
C ILE A 48 -6.45 -6.16 -13.52
N ASN A 49 -7.74 -5.94 -13.31
CA ASN A 49 -8.77 -6.32 -14.29
C ASN A 49 -9.22 -5.06 -15.06
N THR A 50 -8.90 -5.04 -16.34
CA THR A 50 -9.19 -3.92 -17.25
C THR A 50 -10.40 -4.19 -18.17
N SER A 51 -11.17 -5.25 -17.94
CA SER A 51 -12.41 -5.52 -18.70
C SER A 51 -13.45 -4.39 -18.54
N ASN A 52 -13.41 -3.70 -17.39
CA ASN A 52 -14.18 -2.48 -17.15
C ASN A 52 -13.21 -1.33 -16.82
N ILE A 53 -12.96 -0.48 -17.82
CA ILE A 53 -12.04 0.64 -17.70
C ILE A 53 -12.55 1.77 -16.78
N GLU A 54 -13.85 1.81 -16.49
CA GLU A 54 -14.42 2.80 -15.57
C GLU A 54 -14.17 2.45 -14.10
N ASN A 55 -14.06 1.16 -13.79
CA ASN A 55 -13.77 0.65 -12.46
C ASN A 55 -12.79 -0.52 -12.56
N ILE A 56 -11.52 -0.20 -12.47
CA ILE A 56 -10.44 -1.17 -12.60
C ILE A 56 -10.23 -1.87 -11.27
N VAL A 57 -10.54 -3.15 -11.20
CA VAL A 57 -10.33 -3.96 -10.00
C VAL A 57 -8.86 -4.32 -9.89
N CYS A 58 -8.29 -4.09 -8.73
CA CYS A 58 -6.90 -4.38 -8.41
C CYS A 58 -6.86 -5.38 -7.23
N ASP A 59 -6.44 -6.60 -7.50
CA ASP A 59 -6.06 -7.55 -6.45
C ASP A 59 -4.59 -7.32 -6.11
N VAL A 60 -4.33 -7.04 -4.85
CA VAL A 60 -2.99 -6.74 -4.34
C VAL A 60 -2.56 -7.84 -3.38
N PHE A 61 -1.34 -8.32 -3.53
CA PHE A 61 -0.78 -9.40 -2.71
C PHE A 61 0.60 -9.01 -2.18
N ASN A 62 0.86 -9.36 -0.94
CA ASN A 62 2.19 -9.33 -0.35
C ASN A 62 3.04 -10.48 -0.92
N GLN A 63 4.35 -10.47 -0.66
CA GLN A 63 5.28 -11.53 -1.10
C GLN A 63 4.87 -12.91 -0.62
N ASP A 64 4.25 -13.01 0.56
CA ASP A 64 3.76 -14.26 1.16
C ASP A 64 2.42 -14.74 0.60
N GLY A 65 1.86 -14.01 -0.39
CA GLY A 65 0.58 -14.32 -1.04
C GLY A 65 -0.65 -13.89 -0.24
N THR A 66 -0.49 -13.22 0.89
CA THR A 66 -1.61 -12.62 1.61
C THR A 66 -2.14 -11.42 0.86
N LYS A 67 -3.46 -11.18 0.91
CA LYS A 67 -4.07 -10.01 0.29
C LYS A 67 -3.74 -8.74 1.08
N ALA A 68 -3.42 -7.68 0.36
CA ALA A 68 -3.29 -6.33 0.89
C ALA A 68 -4.46 -5.47 0.40
N CYS A 69 -5.09 -4.74 1.32
CA CYS A 69 -6.26 -3.92 0.97
C CYS A 69 -5.91 -2.45 0.72
N GLN A 70 -4.64 -2.09 0.85
CA GLN A 70 -4.17 -0.75 0.54
C GLN A 70 -2.69 -0.75 0.15
N CYS A 71 -2.37 0.03 -0.88
CA CYS A 71 -0.99 0.35 -1.27
C CYS A 71 -0.93 1.61 -2.11
N GLY A 72 -0.83 2.79 -1.49
CA GLY A 72 -0.80 4.07 -2.19
C GLY A 72 0.31 4.16 -3.25
N ASN A 73 1.52 3.65 -2.96
CA ASN A 73 2.63 3.59 -3.90
C ASN A 73 2.29 2.73 -5.12
N GLY A 74 1.69 1.56 -4.89
CA GLY A 74 1.28 0.66 -5.97
C GLY A 74 0.14 1.22 -6.81
N LEU A 75 -0.82 1.94 -6.20
CA LEU A 75 -1.89 2.60 -6.94
C LEU A 75 -1.35 3.73 -7.83
N ARG A 76 -0.34 4.50 -7.38
CA ARG A 76 0.35 5.47 -8.24
C ARG A 76 1.06 4.79 -9.41
N ALA A 77 1.78 3.70 -9.13
CA ALA A 77 2.45 2.92 -10.18
C ALA A 77 1.44 2.34 -11.19
N THR A 78 0.29 1.85 -10.71
CA THR A 78 -0.82 1.37 -11.56
C THR A 78 -1.38 2.50 -12.43
N MET A 79 -1.60 3.69 -11.88
CA MET A 79 -2.06 4.85 -12.66
C MET A 79 -1.09 5.23 -13.77
N LEU A 80 0.22 5.21 -13.48
CA LEU A 80 1.25 5.43 -14.51
C LEU A 80 1.17 4.40 -15.63
N TYR A 81 1.01 3.12 -15.28
CA TYR A 81 0.84 2.05 -16.26
C TYR A 81 -0.38 2.29 -17.15
N LEU A 82 -1.52 2.62 -16.55
CA LEU A 82 -2.77 2.89 -17.27
C LEU A 82 -2.65 4.12 -18.17
N ASN A 83 -1.97 5.16 -17.73
CA ASN A 83 -1.70 6.33 -18.56
C ASN A 83 -0.84 5.97 -19.76
N LYS A 84 0.29 5.27 -19.54
CA LYS A 84 1.21 4.89 -20.63
C LYS A 84 0.57 3.95 -21.63
N LYS A 85 -0.26 3.01 -21.20
CA LYS A 85 -0.86 2.00 -22.07
C LYS A 85 -2.15 2.46 -22.73
N TYR A 86 -3.00 3.16 -22.01
CA TYR A 86 -4.36 3.52 -22.44
C TYR A 86 -4.59 5.02 -22.55
N ASN A 87 -3.56 5.84 -22.31
CA ASN A 87 -3.63 7.31 -22.27
C ASN A 87 -4.70 7.84 -21.31
N LEU A 88 -4.98 7.08 -20.22
CA LEU A 88 -5.92 7.52 -19.21
C LEU A 88 -5.32 8.67 -18.38
N LYS A 89 -6.10 9.71 -18.17
CA LYS A 89 -5.75 10.81 -17.26
C LYS A 89 -6.31 10.61 -15.87
N ARG A 90 -7.38 9.84 -15.76
CA ARG A 90 -8.07 9.50 -14.50
C ARG A 90 -8.48 8.05 -14.52
N ALA A 91 -8.46 7.43 -13.36
CA ALA A 91 -8.93 6.05 -13.18
C ALA A 91 -9.58 5.89 -11.79
N ARG A 92 -10.56 5.01 -11.73
CA ARG A 92 -11.13 4.51 -10.48
C ARG A 92 -10.55 3.12 -10.23
N LEU A 93 -9.72 3.01 -9.22
CA LEU A 93 -9.05 1.78 -8.83
C LEU A 93 -9.79 1.17 -7.64
N VAL A 94 -10.23 -0.07 -7.77
CA VAL A 94 -11.00 -0.77 -6.73
C VAL A 94 -10.12 -1.81 -6.07
N VAL A 95 -9.85 -1.66 -4.77
CA VAL A 95 -9.07 -2.61 -3.96
C VAL A 95 -9.90 -3.00 -2.75
N CYS A 96 -10.11 -4.28 -2.48
CA CYS A 96 -10.91 -4.76 -1.35
C CYS A 96 -12.27 -4.03 -1.19
N ASN A 97 -12.99 -3.81 -2.30
CA ASN A 97 -14.26 -3.06 -2.36
C ASN A 97 -14.16 -1.55 -2.05
N GLN A 98 -12.96 -1.02 -1.82
CA GLN A 98 -12.73 0.41 -1.67
C GLN A 98 -12.35 1.04 -3.02
N VAL A 99 -12.93 2.20 -3.33
CA VAL A 99 -12.66 2.92 -4.58
C VAL A 99 -11.67 4.06 -4.31
N TYR A 100 -10.54 4.02 -5.04
CA TYR A 100 -9.51 5.05 -5.02
C TYR A 100 -9.55 5.81 -6.34
N GLN A 101 -9.62 7.13 -6.27
CA GLN A 101 -9.51 7.98 -7.46
C GLN A 101 -8.04 8.30 -7.69
N ALA A 102 -7.54 7.96 -8.88
CA ALA A 102 -6.19 8.22 -9.31
C ALA A 102 -6.18 9.17 -10.50
N GLU A 103 -5.23 10.08 -10.54
CA GLU A 103 -5.10 11.09 -11.60
C GLU A 103 -3.64 11.23 -12.03
N TYR A 104 -3.45 11.38 -13.35
CA TYR A 104 -2.17 11.72 -13.98
C TYR A 104 -2.29 13.10 -14.60
N ASP A 105 -1.56 14.05 -14.09
CA ASP A 105 -1.50 15.42 -14.60
C ASP A 105 -0.07 15.95 -14.59
N ASN A 106 0.40 16.45 -15.74
CA ASN A 106 1.72 17.06 -15.89
C ASN A 106 2.86 16.24 -15.27
N GLU A 107 2.91 14.93 -15.58
CA GLU A 107 3.88 13.95 -15.06
C GLU A 107 3.76 13.67 -13.55
N LEU A 108 2.81 14.29 -12.87
CA LEU A 108 2.49 13.99 -11.48
C LEU A 108 1.35 12.99 -11.39
N ILE A 109 1.43 12.13 -10.39
CA ILE A 109 0.39 11.14 -10.12
C ILE A 109 -0.11 11.35 -8.71
N SER A 110 -1.41 11.59 -8.58
CA SER A 110 -2.11 11.68 -7.31
C SER A 110 -3.10 10.53 -7.14
N VAL A 111 -3.26 10.07 -5.91
CA VAL A 111 -4.27 9.10 -5.52
C VAL A 111 -4.98 9.63 -4.28
N ASN A 112 -6.30 9.74 -4.36
CA ASN A 112 -7.10 10.08 -3.19
C ASN A 112 -7.21 8.86 -2.29
N MET A 113 -6.52 8.88 -1.15
CA MET A 113 -6.48 7.79 -0.17
C MET A 113 -7.62 7.87 0.86
N GLY A 114 -8.50 8.86 0.77
CA GLY A 114 -9.52 9.14 1.78
C GLY A 114 -8.98 9.98 2.93
N SER A 115 -9.75 10.02 4.02
CA SER A 115 -9.37 10.74 5.24
C SER A 115 -8.73 9.80 6.24
N PRO A 116 -7.62 10.18 6.88
CA PRO A 116 -7.06 9.40 7.96
C PRO A 116 -8.02 9.40 9.16
N MET A 117 -8.07 8.28 9.85
CA MET A 117 -8.82 8.13 11.10
C MET A 117 -7.84 7.86 12.24
N TYR A 118 -8.14 8.42 13.38
CA TYR A 118 -7.41 8.09 14.60
C TYR A 118 -7.77 6.67 15.06
N VAL A 119 -6.79 5.95 15.56
CA VAL A 119 -6.96 4.59 16.08
C VAL A 119 -6.87 4.68 17.59
N ASP A 120 -7.98 4.42 18.26
CA ASP A 120 -8.12 4.40 19.73
C ASP A 120 -7.65 3.09 20.34
N LYS A 121 -7.39 2.07 19.51
CA LYS A 121 -6.91 0.77 19.94
C LYS A 121 -5.93 0.20 18.93
N ILE A 122 -4.76 -0.20 19.39
CA ILE A 122 -3.72 -0.82 18.55
C ILE A 122 -3.73 -2.32 18.84
N ASP A 123 -4.42 -3.10 18.01
CA ASP A 123 -4.64 -4.54 18.22
C ASP A 123 -3.36 -5.39 18.35
N ARG A 124 -2.22 -4.87 17.92
CA ARG A 124 -0.92 -5.56 17.97
C ARG A 124 -0.06 -5.17 19.16
N LEU A 125 -0.45 -4.17 19.93
CA LEU A 125 0.25 -3.77 21.14
C LEU A 125 -0.53 -4.28 22.37
N ASN A 126 0.22 -4.80 23.33
CA ASN A 126 -0.36 -5.18 24.61
C ASN A 126 -0.80 -3.89 25.33
N GLU A 127 -2.08 -3.80 25.72
CA GLU A 127 -2.68 -2.64 26.38
C GLU A 127 -1.93 -2.20 27.66
N SER A 128 -1.16 -3.11 28.29
CA SER A 128 -0.31 -2.79 29.46
C SER A 128 0.99 -2.04 29.10
N LYS A 129 1.28 -1.84 27.82
CA LYS A 129 2.56 -1.27 27.33
C LYS A 129 2.43 0.11 26.72
N TYR A 130 1.24 0.68 26.73
CA TYR A 130 1.02 2.04 26.23
C TYR A 130 -0.09 2.74 27.00
N SER A 131 -0.01 4.06 27.05
CA SER A 131 -1.08 4.90 27.59
C SER A 131 -1.58 5.83 26.46
N ILE A 132 -2.90 6.04 26.40
CA ILE A 132 -3.51 7.02 25.50
C ILE A 132 -3.88 8.22 26.35
N GLU A 133 -3.30 9.37 26.05
CA GLU A 133 -3.62 10.62 26.74
C GLU A 133 -5.00 11.15 26.34
N LYS A 134 -5.63 11.92 27.26
CA LYS A 134 -7.03 12.40 27.12
C LYS A 134 -7.31 13.26 25.88
N ASP A 135 -6.31 13.87 25.30
CA ASP A 135 -6.44 14.66 24.06
C ASP A 135 -6.26 13.79 22.81
N GLY A 136 -6.30 12.50 23.03
CA GLY A 136 -6.74 11.49 22.09
C GLY A 136 -5.67 10.90 21.21
N LEU A 137 -4.36 11.20 21.34
CA LEU A 137 -3.55 10.88 20.17
C LEU A 137 -2.06 10.63 20.41
N VAL A 138 -1.59 10.69 21.63
CA VAL A 138 -0.17 10.42 21.91
C VAL A 138 -0.07 9.12 22.70
N VAL A 139 0.59 8.16 22.10
CA VAL A 139 0.90 6.88 22.75
C VAL A 139 2.37 6.88 23.13
N THR A 140 2.67 6.71 24.39
CA THR A 140 4.04 6.56 24.90
C THR A 140 4.32 5.08 25.10
N LEU A 141 5.40 4.59 24.48
CA LEU A 141 5.84 3.20 24.67
C LEU A 141 6.84 3.13 25.80
N ASP A 142 6.47 2.48 26.90
CA ASP A 142 7.31 2.39 28.12
C ASP A 142 8.47 1.38 28.03
N GLU A 143 8.62 0.64 26.92
CA GLU A 143 9.58 -0.48 26.82
C GLU A 143 10.44 -0.48 25.56
N LEU A 144 11.05 0.63 25.21
CA LEU A 144 12.28 0.51 24.46
C LEU A 144 13.43 0.61 25.47
N ASP A 145 14.30 -0.40 25.49
CA ASP A 145 15.46 -0.57 26.38
C ASP A 145 16.53 0.53 26.19
N SER A 146 16.06 1.77 26.12
CA SER A 146 16.83 2.99 25.96
C SER A 146 16.04 4.16 26.49
N ASP A 147 16.72 5.14 27.08
CA ASP A 147 16.20 6.41 27.60
C ASP A 147 15.46 7.29 26.56
N LEU A 148 14.81 6.68 25.56
CA LEU A 148 14.09 7.34 24.49
C LEU A 148 12.58 7.11 24.66
N GLU A 149 11.90 8.10 25.21
CA GLU A 149 10.43 8.19 25.16
C GLU A 149 10.01 8.59 23.72
N PHE A 150 9.21 7.74 23.07
CA PHE A 150 8.60 8.05 21.79
C PHE A 150 7.12 8.33 21.96
N SER A 151 6.74 9.52 21.56
CA SER A 151 5.32 9.83 21.37
C SER A 151 4.96 9.68 19.90
N PHE A 152 3.89 8.96 19.61
CA PHE A 152 3.40 8.81 18.24
C PHE A 152 1.88 8.93 18.18
N ILE A 153 1.38 9.31 17.02
CA ILE A 153 -0.04 9.39 16.74
C ILE A 153 -0.42 8.14 15.93
N PRO A 154 -1.24 7.24 16.48
CA PRO A 154 -1.75 6.10 15.73
C PRO A 154 -2.84 6.56 14.76
N LEU A 155 -2.65 6.27 13.48
CA LEU A 155 -3.59 6.61 12.42
C LEU A 155 -3.88 5.40 11.55
N SER A 156 -5.09 5.31 11.04
CA SER A 156 -5.44 4.39 9.96
C SER A 156 -5.90 5.17 8.74
N ILE A 157 -5.37 4.78 7.58
CA ILE A 157 -5.79 5.26 6.27
C ILE A 157 -6.15 4.05 5.39
N GLY A 158 -6.71 3.00 6.02
CA GLY A 158 -6.98 1.68 5.48
C GLY A 158 -5.93 0.62 5.85
N ASN A 159 -4.76 1.05 6.32
CA ASN A 159 -3.77 0.31 7.09
C ASN A 159 -3.25 1.19 8.22
N ASP A 160 -2.67 0.58 9.24
CA ASP A 160 -2.25 1.27 10.45
C ASP A 160 -0.90 1.93 10.28
N HIS A 161 -0.78 3.13 10.81
CA HIS A 161 0.42 3.96 10.77
C HIS A 161 0.72 4.53 12.16
N CYS A 162 2.01 4.63 12.48
CA CYS A 162 2.51 5.40 13.61
C CYS A 162 3.17 6.67 13.06
N VAL A 163 2.62 7.84 13.39
CA VAL A 163 3.19 9.13 12.99
C VAL A 163 3.98 9.70 14.16
N VAL A 164 5.28 9.82 13.99
CA VAL A 164 6.20 10.38 14.98
C VAL A 164 6.62 11.78 14.55
N PHE A 165 6.48 12.76 15.45
CA PHE A 165 7.04 14.08 15.28
C PHE A 165 8.32 14.16 16.11
N SER A 166 9.47 14.19 15.44
CA SER A 166 10.75 14.38 16.13
C SER A 166 11.26 15.79 15.87
N PRO A 167 11.63 16.55 16.90
CA PRO A 167 12.28 17.85 16.73
C PRO A 167 13.71 17.74 16.18
N GLU A 168 14.32 16.57 16.23
CA GLU A 168 15.65 16.28 15.73
C GLU A 168 15.62 15.28 14.59
N SER A 169 16.52 15.40 13.62
CA SER A 169 16.68 14.42 12.56
C SER A 169 17.11 13.09 13.16
N ILE A 170 16.23 12.10 13.15
CA ILE A 170 16.57 10.74 13.57
C ILE A 170 17.53 10.16 12.53
N ASN A 171 18.80 9.99 12.90
CA ASN A 171 19.77 9.28 12.08
C ASN A 171 19.43 7.78 12.11
N TYR A 172 18.78 7.29 11.08
CA TYR A 172 18.64 5.85 10.87
C TYR A 172 20.00 5.26 10.49
N LYS A 173 20.54 4.41 11.33
CA LYS A 173 21.69 3.55 10.99
C LYS A 173 21.24 2.22 10.48
#